data_752c9241c841f7beafb0dbcf7a69534d
#
_entry.id   752c9241c841f7beafb0dbcf7a69534d
#
_cell.length_a   1.000
_cell.length_b   1.000
_cell.length_c   1.000
_cell.angle_alpha   90.00
_cell.angle_beta   90.00
_cell.angle_gamma   90.00
#
_symmetry.space_group_name_H-M   'P 1'
#
loop_
_entity.id
_entity.type
_entity.pdbx_description
1 polymer ?
#
loop_
_entity_poly.entity_id
_entity_poly.type
_entity_poly.pdbx_seq_one_letter_code
_entity_poly.pdbx_strand_id
1 'polypeptide(L)'
;MKPIVAVTNIFPQIALDKLSSTCDLKINQSGNSLTKEELLQKFSESDAVISYLTDRIDQDIIDRGTKLKIIANYGAGFNNIDVNYASKMDIWVTNTPSVLHETTADLTWAMILGAARRIIPADRYTRQGEFKGWGAEVFLGGDVHGKTLGIIGLGEIGSAVARRATGFNMRTLYHQRNRLSELEENQLDVEYVTFDKVLRESDFLTLHVPLTEETEYMISNDEIALMKKTAYLIHTARGKVIDDYALVAALKEGRIAGAALDVYEDEP
;
A
#
# COMPACT_ATOMS: atom_id res chain seq x y z
N MET A 1 21.33 29.72 -16.94
CA MET A 1 21.65 28.83 -15.81
C MET A 1 20.70 27.65 -15.90
N LYS A 2 21.17 26.42 -15.75
CA LYS A 2 20.26 25.26 -15.69
C LYS A 2 19.48 25.29 -14.35
N PRO A 3 18.22 24.83 -14.31
CA PRO A 3 17.47 24.73 -13.06
C PRO A 3 18.14 23.69 -12.14
N ILE A 4 18.12 23.96 -10.84
CA ILE A 4 18.67 23.08 -9.80
C ILE A 4 17.55 22.11 -9.37
N VAL A 5 17.80 20.81 -9.47
CA VAL A 5 16.87 19.76 -9.05
C VAL A 5 17.46 18.98 -7.89
N ALA A 6 16.84 19.04 -6.72
CA ALA A 6 17.17 18.14 -5.62
C ALA A 6 16.53 16.76 -5.86
N VAL A 7 17.30 15.71 -5.58
CA VAL A 7 16.87 14.32 -5.65
C VAL A 7 17.06 13.72 -4.27
N THR A 8 15.98 13.36 -3.60
CA THR A 8 16.02 13.04 -2.16
C THR A 8 16.47 11.61 -1.84
N ASN A 9 16.55 10.75 -2.84
CA ASN A 9 17.00 9.37 -2.67
C ASN A 9 17.80 8.91 -3.90
N ILE A 10 18.23 7.64 -3.93
CA ILE A 10 18.86 7.03 -5.09
C ILE A 10 17.78 6.64 -6.10
N PHE A 11 17.94 7.07 -7.35
CA PHE A 11 17.01 6.77 -8.44
C PHE A 11 17.71 6.03 -9.57
N PRO A 12 16.97 5.36 -10.47
CA PRO A 12 17.56 4.70 -11.63
C PRO A 12 18.43 5.63 -12.47
N GLN A 13 19.63 5.19 -12.81
CA GLN A 13 20.63 6.01 -13.51
C GLN A 13 20.10 6.59 -14.82
N ILE A 14 19.30 5.82 -15.54
CA ILE A 14 18.68 6.29 -16.82
C ILE A 14 17.81 7.55 -16.63
N ALA A 15 17.14 7.69 -15.47
CA ALA A 15 16.34 8.88 -15.15
C ALA A 15 17.25 10.06 -14.82
N LEU A 16 18.32 9.82 -14.05
CA LEU A 16 19.29 10.84 -13.68
C LEU A 16 20.05 11.36 -14.91
N ASP A 17 20.45 10.49 -15.83
CA ASP A 17 21.13 10.86 -17.08
C ASP A 17 20.24 11.76 -17.96
N LYS A 18 18.96 11.41 -18.07
CA LYS A 18 17.98 12.21 -18.80
C LYS A 18 17.82 13.61 -18.21
N LEU A 19 17.73 13.72 -16.88
CA LEU A 19 17.60 14.99 -16.18
C LEU A 19 18.88 15.84 -16.24
N SER A 20 20.04 15.25 -16.09
CA SER A 20 21.34 15.95 -16.09
C SER A 20 21.66 16.65 -17.41
N SER A 21 21.02 16.24 -18.51
CA SER A 21 21.14 16.93 -19.79
C SER A 21 20.60 18.36 -19.75
N THR A 22 19.57 18.62 -18.94
CA THR A 22 18.85 19.90 -18.87
C THR A 22 18.90 20.58 -17.49
N CYS A 23 19.24 19.84 -16.43
CA CYS A 23 19.21 20.30 -15.05
C CYS A 23 20.54 20.06 -14.35
N ASP A 24 20.81 20.83 -13.28
CA ASP A 24 21.89 20.60 -12.33
C ASP A 24 21.33 19.79 -11.16
N LEU A 25 21.79 18.53 -11.00
CA LEU A 25 21.24 17.60 -10.01
C LEU A 25 21.99 17.66 -8.66
N LYS A 26 21.25 17.78 -7.57
CA LYS A 26 21.74 17.64 -6.17
C LYS A 26 21.19 16.35 -5.57
N ILE A 27 21.87 15.23 -5.84
CA ILE A 27 21.41 13.89 -5.47
C ILE A 27 21.80 13.55 -4.04
N ASN A 28 20.89 12.97 -3.27
CA ASN A 28 21.22 12.24 -2.05
C ASN A 28 21.81 10.88 -2.41
N GLN A 29 23.11 10.72 -2.17
CA GLN A 29 23.83 9.49 -2.49
C GLN A 29 23.90 8.49 -1.32
N SER A 30 23.40 8.85 -0.14
CA SER A 30 23.49 8.00 1.05
C SER A 30 22.57 6.76 0.98
N GLY A 31 21.51 6.83 0.18
CA GLY A 31 20.46 5.80 0.13
C GLY A 31 19.53 5.79 1.36
N ASN A 32 19.82 6.63 2.36
CA ASN A 32 18.98 6.79 3.54
C ASN A 32 17.94 7.88 3.32
N SER A 33 16.82 7.79 4.04
CA SER A 33 15.85 8.88 4.13
C SER A 33 16.53 10.13 4.69
N LEU A 34 16.16 11.30 4.15
CA LEU A 34 16.66 12.57 4.64
C LEU A 34 15.97 12.98 5.94
N THR A 35 16.73 13.63 6.84
CA THR A 35 16.15 14.29 8.02
C THR A 35 15.36 15.52 7.59
N LYS A 36 14.52 16.05 8.50
CA LYS A 36 13.77 17.29 8.24
C LYS A 36 14.71 18.46 7.89
N GLU A 37 15.84 18.58 8.59
CA GLU A 37 16.84 19.62 8.36
C GLU A 37 17.47 19.51 6.97
N GLU A 38 17.80 18.32 6.53
CA GLU A 38 18.35 18.07 5.20
C GLU A 38 17.32 18.36 4.09
N LEU A 39 16.04 18.00 4.32
CA LEU A 39 14.95 18.39 3.41
C LEU A 39 14.80 19.91 3.33
N LEU A 40 14.77 20.61 4.47
CA LEU A 40 14.70 22.08 4.52
C LEU A 40 15.83 22.72 3.71
N GLN A 41 17.07 22.22 3.83
CA GLN A 41 18.21 22.71 3.06
C GLN A 41 18.01 22.48 1.56
N LYS A 42 17.66 21.25 1.16
CA LYS A 42 17.47 20.91 -0.26
C LYS A 42 16.36 21.72 -0.91
N PHE A 43 15.25 21.94 -0.20
CA PHE A 43 14.14 22.76 -0.69
C PHE A 43 14.54 24.23 -0.87
N SER A 44 15.33 24.80 0.04
CA SER A 44 15.78 26.21 -0.03
C SER A 44 16.69 26.50 -1.23
N GLU A 45 17.39 25.50 -1.73
CA GLU A 45 18.42 25.65 -2.76
C GLU A 45 17.95 25.27 -4.17
N SER A 46 16.71 24.73 -4.32
CA SER A 46 16.28 24.06 -5.54
C SER A 46 15.11 24.75 -6.24
N ASP A 47 15.09 24.64 -7.55
CA ASP A 47 13.95 25.06 -8.40
C ASP A 47 12.92 23.95 -8.55
N ALA A 48 13.33 22.68 -8.38
CA ALA A 48 12.48 21.50 -8.39
C ALA A 48 13.01 20.44 -7.42
N VAL A 49 12.12 19.57 -6.93
CA VAL A 49 12.48 18.44 -6.07
C VAL A 49 11.86 17.17 -6.64
N ILE A 50 12.66 16.10 -6.74
CA ILE A 50 12.15 14.73 -6.90
C ILE A 50 12.18 14.10 -5.51
N SER A 51 11.00 13.87 -4.95
CA SER A 51 10.81 13.32 -3.62
C SER A 51 10.53 11.83 -3.63
N TYR A 52 10.81 11.17 -2.53
CA TYR A 52 10.50 9.78 -2.30
C TYR A 52 9.33 9.62 -1.30
N LEU A 53 8.70 8.45 -1.27
CA LEU A 53 7.51 8.19 -0.44
C LEU A 53 7.74 8.39 1.06
N THR A 54 8.99 8.23 1.53
CA THR A 54 9.37 8.41 2.93
C THR A 54 9.63 9.87 3.32
N ASP A 55 9.70 10.78 2.35
CA ASP A 55 9.95 12.19 2.62
C ASP A 55 8.66 12.87 3.08
N ARG A 56 8.60 13.27 4.34
CA ARG A 56 7.46 14.05 4.85
C ARG A 56 7.62 15.52 4.46
N ILE A 57 6.79 15.98 3.51
CA ILE A 57 6.84 17.34 2.97
C ILE A 57 5.63 18.11 3.50
N ASP A 58 5.82 18.68 4.68
CA ASP A 58 4.85 19.55 5.37
C ASP A 58 4.99 21.03 4.95
N GLN A 59 4.18 21.91 5.56
CA GLN A 59 4.18 23.35 5.27
C GLN A 59 5.53 23.99 5.53
N ASP A 60 6.23 23.62 6.62
CA ASP A 60 7.55 24.17 6.96
C ASP A 60 8.58 23.91 5.84
N ILE A 61 8.53 22.70 5.26
CA ILE A 61 9.42 22.31 4.16
C ILE A 61 9.07 23.09 2.88
N ILE A 62 7.77 23.22 2.57
CA ILE A 62 7.29 23.92 1.38
C ILE A 62 7.67 25.40 1.45
N ASP A 63 7.50 26.05 2.62
CA ASP A 63 7.84 27.47 2.82
C ASP A 63 9.33 27.79 2.59
N ARG A 64 10.21 26.79 2.83
CA ARG A 64 11.64 26.96 2.55
C ARG A 64 11.95 27.00 1.06
N GLY A 65 11.09 26.44 0.25
CA GLY A 65 11.24 26.35 -1.21
C GLY A 65 10.88 27.64 -1.96
N THR A 66 11.45 28.80 -1.61
CA THR A 66 11.09 30.11 -2.18
C THR A 66 11.26 30.23 -3.71
N LYS A 67 12.03 29.33 -4.32
CA LYS A 67 12.24 29.24 -5.77
C LYS A 67 11.53 28.01 -6.38
N LEU A 68 10.96 27.17 -5.53
CA LEU A 68 10.43 25.89 -5.93
C LEU A 68 9.24 26.06 -6.87
N LYS A 69 9.22 25.32 -7.96
CA LYS A 69 8.14 25.29 -8.96
C LYS A 69 7.36 23.99 -8.96
N ILE A 70 8.03 22.89 -8.62
CA ILE A 70 7.45 21.56 -8.72
C ILE A 70 8.07 20.60 -7.71
N ILE A 71 7.22 19.75 -7.15
CA ILE A 71 7.58 18.55 -6.37
C ILE A 71 7.11 17.36 -7.19
N ALA A 72 8.05 16.58 -7.73
CA ALA A 72 7.78 15.36 -8.47
C ALA A 72 7.92 14.15 -7.53
N ASN A 73 6.81 13.61 -7.05
CA ASN A 73 6.82 12.49 -6.13
C ASN A 73 7.04 11.16 -6.86
N TYR A 74 8.08 10.44 -6.50
CA TYR A 74 8.37 9.11 -7.05
C TYR A 74 7.55 8.05 -6.30
N GLY A 75 6.27 8.00 -6.62
CA GLY A 75 5.30 7.08 -6.06
C GLY A 75 3.90 7.36 -6.58
N ALA A 76 3.02 6.36 -6.51
CA ALA A 76 1.61 6.51 -6.86
C ALA A 76 0.85 7.28 -5.77
N GLY A 77 1.09 6.96 -4.49
CA GLY A 77 0.55 7.68 -3.35
C GLY A 77 1.32 8.99 -3.10
N PHE A 78 0.66 9.97 -2.51
CA PHE A 78 1.22 11.29 -2.23
C PHE A 78 0.78 11.87 -0.87
N ASN A 79 0.34 11.02 0.04
CA ASN A 79 -0.06 11.40 1.40
C ASN A 79 1.10 11.93 2.27
N ASN A 80 2.32 11.77 1.80
CA ASN A 80 3.54 12.33 2.38
C ASN A 80 3.75 13.83 2.07
N ILE A 81 2.92 14.43 1.20
CA ILE A 81 3.04 15.84 0.75
C ILE A 81 1.75 16.60 1.08
N ASP A 82 1.88 17.77 1.70
CA ASP A 82 0.74 18.70 1.84
C ASP A 82 0.44 19.38 0.48
N VAL A 83 -0.31 18.64 -0.37
CA VAL A 83 -0.66 19.08 -1.72
C VAL A 83 -1.53 20.33 -1.70
N ASN A 84 -2.41 20.46 -0.68
CA ASN A 84 -3.29 21.62 -0.56
C ASN A 84 -2.46 22.88 -0.29
N TYR A 85 -1.45 22.79 0.56
CA TYR A 85 -0.56 23.89 0.85
C TYR A 85 0.36 24.22 -0.33
N ALA A 86 0.95 23.20 -0.96
CA ALA A 86 1.77 23.39 -2.17
C ALA A 86 0.99 24.13 -3.28
N SER A 87 -0.28 23.78 -3.48
CA SER A 87 -1.16 24.46 -4.46
C SER A 87 -1.41 25.93 -4.11
N LYS A 88 -1.55 26.28 -2.83
CA LYS A 88 -1.68 27.68 -2.38
C LYS A 88 -0.41 28.50 -2.63
N MET A 89 0.75 27.84 -2.67
CA MET A 89 2.05 28.44 -2.93
C MET A 89 2.43 28.41 -4.42
N ASP A 90 1.49 28.06 -5.32
CA ASP A 90 1.70 27.90 -6.77
C ASP A 90 2.80 26.88 -7.13
N ILE A 91 2.97 25.83 -6.28
CA ILE A 91 3.92 24.76 -6.52
C ILE A 91 3.16 23.53 -7.07
N TRP A 92 3.58 23.05 -8.22
CA TRP A 92 3.02 21.84 -8.83
C TRP A 92 3.46 20.60 -8.04
N VAL A 93 2.51 19.69 -7.82
CA VAL A 93 2.80 18.36 -7.28
C VAL A 93 2.41 17.32 -8.32
N THR A 94 3.33 16.43 -8.68
CA THR A 94 3.08 15.32 -9.59
C THR A 94 3.44 14.00 -8.94
N ASN A 95 2.81 12.92 -9.37
CA ASN A 95 3.05 11.55 -8.90
C ASN A 95 3.15 10.60 -10.10
N THR A 96 3.36 9.29 -9.85
CA THR A 96 3.45 8.24 -10.88
C THR A 96 2.27 7.27 -10.76
N PRO A 97 1.04 7.68 -11.18
CA PRO A 97 -0.12 6.80 -11.14
C PRO A 97 0.00 5.67 -12.18
N SER A 98 -0.78 4.62 -12.01
CA SER A 98 -1.03 3.54 -13.01
C SER A 98 0.19 2.73 -13.45
N VAL A 99 1.34 2.83 -12.74
CA VAL A 99 2.58 2.11 -13.12
C VAL A 99 2.72 0.79 -12.37
N LEU A 100 2.26 0.72 -11.11
CA LEU A 100 2.53 -0.39 -10.19
C LEU A 100 1.30 -1.22 -9.82
N HIS A 101 0.10 -0.92 -10.36
CA HIS A 101 -1.14 -1.55 -9.91
C HIS A 101 -1.15 -3.06 -10.15
N GLU A 102 -0.64 -3.54 -11.28
CA GLU A 102 -0.58 -4.97 -11.57
C GLU A 102 0.42 -5.70 -10.65
N THR A 103 1.62 -5.13 -10.46
CA THR A 103 2.63 -5.75 -9.58
C THR A 103 2.23 -5.74 -8.11
N THR A 104 1.51 -4.70 -7.65
CA THR A 104 0.95 -4.66 -6.30
C THR A 104 -0.16 -5.70 -6.14
N ALA A 105 -0.98 -5.90 -7.18
CA ALA A 105 -1.98 -6.97 -7.18
C ALA A 105 -1.34 -8.36 -7.14
N ASP A 106 -0.22 -8.58 -7.85
CA ASP A 106 0.54 -9.83 -7.78
C ASP A 106 1.08 -10.08 -6.37
N LEU A 107 1.63 -9.05 -5.71
CA LEU A 107 2.07 -9.15 -4.31
C LEU A 107 0.89 -9.48 -3.38
N THR A 108 -0.25 -8.80 -3.54
CA THR A 108 -1.47 -9.08 -2.75
C THR A 108 -1.87 -10.56 -2.87
N TRP A 109 -1.84 -11.13 -4.07
CA TRP A 109 -2.13 -12.55 -4.29
C TRP A 109 -1.07 -13.48 -3.72
N ALA A 110 0.21 -13.12 -3.82
CA ALA A 110 1.28 -13.86 -3.15
C ALA A 110 1.08 -13.90 -1.63
N MET A 111 0.64 -12.79 -1.03
CA MET A 111 0.33 -12.69 0.40
C MET A 111 -0.90 -13.52 0.79
N ILE A 112 -1.98 -13.48 0.00
CA ILE A 112 -3.17 -14.33 0.20
C ILE A 112 -2.76 -15.81 0.21
N LEU A 113 -2.06 -16.25 -0.83
CA LEU A 113 -1.61 -17.64 -0.96
C LEU A 113 -0.59 -18.00 0.13
N GLY A 114 0.35 -17.11 0.41
CA GLY A 114 1.37 -17.31 1.44
C GLY A 114 0.80 -17.50 2.84
N ALA A 115 -0.18 -16.68 3.21
CA ALA A 115 -0.88 -16.77 4.48
C ALA A 115 -1.79 -18.01 4.56
N ALA A 116 -2.68 -18.19 3.58
CA ALA A 116 -3.63 -19.30 3.55
C ALA A 116 -2.94 -20.66 3.51
N ARG A 117 -1.88 -20.81 2.73
CA ARG A 117 -1.17 -22.08 2.53
C ARG A 117 0.02 -22.25 3.48
N ARG A 118 0.22 -21.29 4.43
CA ARG A 118 1.27 -21.34 5.45
C ARG A 118 2.68 -21.50 4.87
N ILE A 119 2.94 -20.86 3.73
CA ILE A 119 4.20 -21.05 2.98
C ILE A 119 5.41 -20.63 3.83
N ILE A 120 5.36 -19.47 4.50
CA ILE A 120 6.49 -18.96 5.29
C ILE A 120 6.84 -19.86 6.49
N PRO A 121 5.89 -20.27 7.34
CA PRO A 121 6.22 -21.20 8.41
C PRO A 121 6.69 -22.58 7.91
N ALA A 122 6.16 -23.08 6.78
CA ALA A 122 6.59 -24.34 6.18
C ALA A 122 8.03 -24.24 5.63
N ASP A 123 8.39 -23.13 4.98
CA ASP A 123 9.78 -22.88 4.53
C ASP A 123 10.75 -22.86 5.71
N ARG A 124 10.41 -22.13 6.80
CA ARG A 124 11.24 -22.09 8.03
C ARG A 124 11.44 -23.47 8.61
N TYR A 125 10.37 -24.23 8.78
CA TYR A 125 10.39 -25.60 9.30
C TYR A 125 11.31 -26.51 8.49
N THR A 126 11.25 -26.41 7.16
CA THR A 126 12.10 -27.19 6.27
C THR A 126 13.57 -26.77 6.38
N ARG A 127 13.87 -25.47 6.39
CA ARG A 127 15.24 -24.94 6.51
C ARG A 127 15.89 -25.25 7.87
N GLN A 128 15.09 -25.34 8.92
CA GLN A 128 15.55 -25.73 10.26
C GLN A 128 15.79 -27.24 10.40
N GLY A 129 15.54 -28.02 9.34
CA GLY A 129 15.72 -29.47 9.34
C GLY A 129 14.69 -30.21 10.18
N GLU A 130 13.55 -29.60 10.49
CA GLU A 130 12.48 -30.18 11.32
C GLU A 130 11.57 -31.12 10.51
N PHE A 131 11.61 -31.07 9.20
CA PHE A 131 10.82 -31.96 8.34
C PHE A 131 11.32 -33.41 8.46
N LYS A 132 10.56 -34.25 9.18
CA LYS A 132 10.87 -35.66 9.42
C LYS A 132 10.02 -36.63 8.58
N GLY A 133 9.17 -36.11 7.71
CA GLY A 133 8.28 -36.89 6.86
C GLY A 133 6.84 -36.35 6.84
N TRP A 134 5.99 -37.02 6.12
CA TRP A 134 4.59 -36.63 5.96
C TRP A 134 3.78 -36.93 7.22
N GLY A 135 2.92 -36.00 7.61
CA GLY A 135 1.93 -36.16 8.67
C GLY A 135 0.59 -35.57 8.24
N ALA A 136 -0.51 -36.20 8.64
CA ALA A 136 -1.86 -35.82 8.20
C ALA A 136 -2.24 -34.38 8.61
N GLU A 137 -1.65 -33.85 9.67
CA GLU A 137 -1.96 -32.53 10.21
C GLU A 137 -0.81 -31.52 10.08
N VAL A 138 0.29 -31.91 9.41
CA VAL A 138 1.47 -31.03 9.25
C VAL A 138 1.17 -29.95 8.23
N PHE A 139 1.21 -28.68 8.67
CA PHE A 139 0.99 -27.50 7.84
C PHE A 139 -0.31 -27.49 7.03
N LEU A 140 -1.39 -27.98 7.60
CA LEU A 140 -2.71 -27.82 7.00
C LEU A 140 -3.01 -26.33 6.84
N GLY A 141 -3.22 -25.89 5.62
CA GLY A 141 -3.63 -24.53 5.26
C GLY A 141 -5.12 -24.46 4.91
N GLY A 142 -5.62 -23.24 4.84
CA GLY A 142 -6.98 -22.98 4.35
C GLY A 142 -7.05 -23.01 2.81
N ASP A 143 -8.22 -23.36 2.27
CA ASP A 143 -8.49 -23.24 0.84
C ASP A 143 -8.65 -21.77 0.45
N VAL A 144 -8.21 -21.45 -0.77
CA VAL A 144 -8.43 -20.14 -1.41
C VAL A 144 -9.51 -20.29 -2.49
N HIS A 145 -9.45 -21.38 -3.25
CA HIS A 145 -10.43 -21.68 -4.29
C HIS A 145 -11.86 -21.72 -3.73
N GLY A 146 -12.79 -21.07 -4.42
CA GLY A 146 -14.21 -21.06 -4.06
C GLY A 146 -14.57 -20.28 -2.79
N LYS A 147 -13.62 -19.53 -2.21
CA LYS A 147 -13.85 -18.69 -1.03
C LYS A 147 -14.36 -17.30 -1.43
N THR A 148 -14.71 -16.48 -0.43
CA THR A 148 -15.14 -15.11 -0.63
C THR A 148 -13.97 -14.16 -0.43
N LEU A 149 -13.67 -13.38 -1.46
CA LEU A 149 -12.72 -12.28 -1.41
C LEU A 149 -13.49 -10.98 -1.15
N GLY A 150 -13.15 -10.26 -0.08
CA GLY A 150 -13.62 -8.91 0.19
C GLY A 150 -12.55 -7.90 -0.18
N ILE A 151 -12.95 -6.84 -0.88
CA ILE A 151 -12.06 -5.78 -1.31
C ILE A 151 -12.58 -4.45 -0.78
N ILE A 152 -11.78 -3.76 0.04
CA ILE A 152 -12.08 -2.39 0.47
C ILE A 152 -11.23 -1.44 -0.39
N GLY A 153 -11.91 -0.69 -1.28
CA GLY A 153 -11.26 0.16 -2.29
C GLY A 153 -11.04 -0.57 -3.61
N LEU A 154 -11.98 -0.42 -4.57
CA LEU A 154 -11.91 -1.03 -5.90
C LEU A 154 -11.40 -0.01 -6.94
N GLY A 155 -10.23 0.63 -6.66
CA GLY A 155 -9.46 1.42 -7.62
C GLY A 155 -8.65 0.53 -8.57
N GLU A 156 -7.58 1.06 -9.16
CA GLU A 156 -6.73 0.31 -10.12
C GLU A 156 -6.17 -0.99 -9.52
N ILE A 157 -5.62 -0.94 -8.28
CA ILE A 157 -5.08 -2.12 -7.60
C ILE A 157 -6.19 -3.10 -7.23
N GLY A 158 -7.25 -2.63 -6.55
CA GLY A 158 -8.38 -3.48 -6.17
C GLY A 158 -9.04 -4.17 -7.36
N SER A 159 -9.20 -3.47 -8.48
CA SER A 159 -9.71 -4.05 -9.74
C SER A 159 -8.76 -5.11 -10.31
N ALA A 160 -7.45 -4.87 -10.25
CA ALA A 160 -6.45 -5.85 -10.69
C ALA A 160 -6.45 -7.11 -9.79
N VAL A 161 -6.67 -6.95 -8.49
CA VAL A 161 -6.85 -8.06 -7.53
C VAL A 161 -8.15 -8.83 -7.83
N ALA A 162 -9.27 -8.12 -8.08
CA ALA A 162 -10.55 -8.73 -8.42
C ALA A 162 -10.47 -9.57 -9.68
N ARG A 163 -9.85 -9.09 -10.76
CA ARG A 163 -9.67 -9.86 -12.00
C ARG A 163 -8.97 -11.20 -11.78
N ARG A 164 -8.02 -11.27 -10.86
CA ARG A 164 -7.28 -12.51 -10.53
C ARG A 164 -8.14 -13.50 -9.73
N ALA A 165 -9.13 -13.02 -8.98
CA ALA A 165 -10.02 -13.85 -8.16
C ALA A 165 -10.82 -14.84 -9.00
N THR A 166 -11.16 -14.49 -10.25
CA THR A 166 -11.90 -15.36 -11.17
C THR A 166 -11.16 -16.69 -11.44
N GLY A 167 -9.81 -16.64 -11.52
CA GLY A 167 -8.97 -17.84 -11.67
C GLY A 167 -9.05 -18.83 -10.49
N PHE A 168 -9.53 -18.35 -9.33
CA PHE A 168 -9.74 -19.15 -8.12
C PHE A 168 -11.22 -19.46 -7.88
N ASN A 169 -12.12 -19.14 -8.81
CA ASN A 169 -13.57 -19.28 -8.66
C ASN A 169 -14.11 -18.65 -7.36
N MET A 170 -13.56 -17.51 -6.97
CA MET A 170 -13.98 -16.82 -5.77
C MET A 170 -15.18 -15.92 -6.05
N ARG A 171 -16.09 -15.84 -5.06
CA ARG A 171 -17.07 -14.76 -5.01
C ARG A 171 -16.34 -13.49 -4.54
N THR A 172 -16.41 -12.41 -5.33
CA THR A 172 -15.72 -11.16 -5.01
C THR A 172 -16.73 -10.09 -4.57
N LEU A 173 -16.62 -9.68 -3.31
CA LEU A 173 -17.36 -8.58 -2.72
C LEU A 173 -16.50 -7.33 -2.68
N TYR A 174 -17.10 -6.15 -2.88
CA TYR A 174 -16.36 -4.93 -2.66
C TYR A 174 -17.17 -3.87 -1.92
N HIS A 175 -16.44 -3.01 -1.23
CA HIS A 175 -16.94 -1.79 -0.63
C HIS A 175 -16.04 -0.60 -0.97
N GLN A 176 -16.66 0.51 -1.35
CA GLN A 176 -16.01 1.81 -1.51
C GLN A 176 -17.06 2.93 -1.46
N ARG A 177 -16.60 4.16 -1.28
CA ARG A 177 -17.47 5.35 -1.13
C ARG A 177 -18.41 5.53 -2.34
N ASN A 178 -17.88 5.44 -3.55
CA ASN A 178 -18.65 5.59 -4.79
C ASN A 178 -18.80 4.23 -5.46
N ARG A 179 -20.01 3.67 -5.48
CA ARG A 179 -20.29 2.41 -6.17
C ARG A 179 -19.94 2.51 -7.65
N LEU A 180 -19.37 1.46 -8.22
CA LEU A 180 -19.16 1.34 -9.67
C LEU A 180 -20.51 1.27 -10.42
N SER A 181 -20.48 1.51 -11.72
CA SER A 181 -21.62 1.23 -12.57
C SER A 181 -21.87 -0.29 -12.69
N GLU A 182 -23.11 -0.69 -12.96
CA GLU A 182 -23.45 -2.10 -13.19
C GLU A 182 -22.61 -2.74 -14.31
N LEU A 183 -22.23 -1.97 -15.31
CA LEU A 183 -21.37 -2.44 -16.40
C LEU A 183 -19.97 -2.80 -15.88
N GLU A 184 -19.36 -1.95 -15.06
CA GLU A 184 -18.05 -2.18 -14.47
C GLU A 184 -18.08 -3.33 -13.47
N GLU A 185 -19.15 -3.44 -12.64
CA GLU A 185 -19.35 -4.56 -11.72
C GLU A 185 -19.42 -5.88 -12.47
N ASN A 186 -20.19 -5.94 -13.57
CA ASN A 186 -20.32 -7.13 -14.40
C ASN A 186 -18.99 -7.49 -15.11
N GLN A 187 -18.23 -6.49 -15.58
CA GLN A 187 -16.94 -6.74 -16.24
C GLN A 187 -15.89 -7.29 -15.29
N LEU A 188 -15.94 -6.90 -14.02
CA LEU A 188 -15.00 -7.34 -12.99
C LEU A 188 -15.49 -8.58 -12.23
N ASP A 189 -16.74 -9.00 -12.43
CA ASP A 189 -17.42 -10.06 -11.68
C ASP A 189 -17.39 -9.79 -10.17
N VAL A 190 -17.86 -8.61 -9.75
CA VAL A 190 -17.83 -8.14 -8.36
C VAL A 190 -19.22 -7.70 -7.89
N GLU A 191 -19.49 -7.85 -6.59
CA GLU A 191 -20.75 -7.47 -5.94
C GLU A 191 -20.48 -6.32 -4.95
N TYR A 192 -21.17 -5.17 -5.14
CA TYR A 192 -21.14 -4.08 -4.16
C TYR A 192 -21.91 -4.46 -2.89
N VAL A 193 -21.29 -4.25 -1.75
CA VAL A 193 -21.93 -4.51 -0.45
C VAL A 193 -21.63 -3.38 0.55
N THR A 194 -22.37 -3.35 1.65
CA THR A 194 -22.07 -2.44 2.77
C THR A 194 -20.73 -2.81 3.43
N PHE A 195 -20.13 -1.85 4.12
CA PHE A 195 -18.89 -2.05 4.85
C PHE A 195 -18.97 -3.22 5.84
N ASP A 196 -20.01 -3.28 6.67
CA ASP A 196 -20.24 -4.38 7.60
C ASP A 196 -20.37 -5.74 6.88
N LYS A 197 -21.05 -5.76 5.72
CA LYS A 197 -21.25 -7.01 4.98
C LYS A 197 -19.95 -7.53 4.40
N VAL A 198 -19.08 -6.65 3.85
CA VAL A 198 -17.79 -7.11 3.34
C VAL A 198 -16.91 -7.69 4.45
N LEU A 199 -16.94 -7.09 5.66
CA LEU A 199 -16.22 -7.63 6.82
C LEU A 199 -16.72 -9.02 7.23
N ARG A 200 -18.06 -9.18 7.36
CA ARG A 200 -18.67 -10.43 7.83
C ARG A 200 -18.59 -11.59 6.86
N GLU A 201 -18.65 -11.32 5.57
CA GLU A 201 -18.74 -12.41 4.56
C GLU A 201 -17.38 -12.80 3.97
N SER A 202 -16.34 -12.00 4.16
CA SER A 202 -15.01 -12.29 3.58
C SER A 202 -14.30 -13.43 4.30
N ASP A 203 -13.70 -14.31 3.51
CA ASP A 203 -12.70 -15.28 3.97
C ASP A 203 -11.28 -14.67 3.82
N PHE A 204 -11.11 -13.81 2.83
CA PHE A 204 -9.93 -12.97 2.64
C PHE A 204 -10.39 -11.53 2.46
N LEU A 205 -9.90 -10.63 3.29
CA LEU A 205 -10.18 -9.20 3.21
C LEU A 205 -8.93 -8.46 2.78
N THR A 206 -9.00 -7.70 1.68
CA THR A 206 -7.87 -6.91 1.18
C THR A 206 -8.18 -5.42 1.18
N LEU A 207 -7.18 -4.60 1.53
CA LEU A 207 -7.33 -3.16 1.66
C LEU A 207 -6.53 -2.43 0.57
N HIS A 208 -7.23 -1.59 -0.22
CA HIS A 208 -6.65 -0.82 -1.33
C HIS A 208 -7.14 0.63 -1.34
N VAL A 209 -7.41 1.19 -0.17
CA VAL A 209 -7.82 2.58 0.01
C VAL A 209 -6.61 3.49 0.23
N PRO A 210 -6.67 4.78 -0.17
CA PRO A 210 -5.67 5.76 0.25
C PRO A 210 -5.80 6.03 1.76
N LEU A 211 -4.74 6.55 2.37
CA LEU A 211 -4.80 7.06 3.73
C LEU A 211 -5.38 8.49 3.69
N THR A 212 -6.54 8.67 4.34
CA THR A 212 -7.24 9.93 4.54
C THR A 212 -7.77 9.97 5.98
N GLU A 213 -8.35 11.10 6.40
CA GLU A 213 -8.99 11.19 7.72
C GLU A 213 -10.11 10.14 7.91
N GLU A 214 -10.83 9.79 6.83
CA GLU A 214 -11.92 8.80 6.91
C GLU A 214 -11.42 7.35 6.89
N THR A 215 -10.20 7.10 6.42
CA THR A 215 -9.63 5.75 6.33
C THR A 215 -8.54 5.47 7.36
N GLU A 216 -8.12 6.50 8.14
CA GLU A 216 -7.20 6.31 9.25
C GLU A 216 -7.87 5.43 10.32
N TYR A 217 -7.23 4.33 10.67
CA TYR A 217 -7.71 3.30 11.59
C TYR A 217 -9.12 2.76 11.27
N MET A 218 -9.48 2.74 9.97
CA MET A 218 -10.80 2.22 9.55
C MET A 218 -10.98 0.73 9.85
N ILE A 219 -9.90 0.01 10.11
CA ILE A 219 -9.91 -1.37 10.58
C ILE A 219 -9.30 -1.40 11.99
N SER A 220 -10.14 -1.43 12.98
CA SER A 220 -9.77 -1.49 14.40
C SER A 220 -10.51 -2.65 15.09
N ASN A 221 -10.64 -2.61 16.40
CA ASN A 221 -11.20 -3.70 17.20
C ASN A 221 -12.64 -4.07 16.77
N ASP A 222 -13.48 -3.09 16.49
CA ASP A 222 -14.89 -3.30 16.15
C ASP A 222 -15.03 -3.96 14.78
N GLU A 223 -14.25 -3.51 13.80
CA GLU A 223 -14.24 -4.06 12.46
C GLU A 223 -13.67 -5.48 12.43
N ILE A 224 -12.57 -5.71 13.16
CA ILE A 224 -11.99 -7.06 13.29
C ILE A 224 -12.97 -8.01 13.99
N ALA A 225 -13.76 -7.52 14.96
CA ALA A 225 -14.77 -8.33 15.64
C ALA A 225 -15.93 -8.76 14.71
N LEU A 226 -16.15 -8.04 13.61
CA LEU A 226 -17.13 -8.44 12.58
C LEU A 226 -16.62 -9.54 11.65
N MET A 227 -15.30 -9.70 11.53
CA MET A 227 -14.70 -10.67 10.62
C MET A 227 -14.93 -12.11 11.07
N LYS A 228 -14.88 -13.05 10.12
CA LYS A 228 -14.91 -14.47 10.44
C LYS A 228 -13.65 -14.87 11.22
N LYS A 229 -13.80 -15.76 12.19
CA LYS A 229 -12.63 -16.32 12.89
C LYS A 229 -11.65 -17.04 11.97
N THR A 230 -12.11 -17.48 10.81
CA THR A 230 -11.31 -18.14 9.76
C THR A 230 -10.78 -17.16 8.71
N ALA A 231 -11.08 -15.86 8.84
CA ALA A 231 -10.68 -14.87 7.84
C ALA A 231 -9.20 -14.49 7.95
N TYR A 232 -8.65 -14.08 6.81
CA TYR A 232 -7.31 -13.48 6.71
C TYR A 232 -7.44 -12.01 6.28
N LEU A 233 -6.66 -11.14 6.93
CA LEU A 233 -6.55 -9.72 6.58
C LEU A 233 -5.27 -9.48 5.79
N ILE A 234 -5.39 -8.89 4.59
CA ILE A 234 -4.27 -8.62 3.69
C ILE A 234 -4.14 -7.11 3.48
N HIS A 235 -2.96 -6.56 3.68
CA HIS A 235 -2.77 -5.12 3.66
C HIS A 235 -1.54 -4.68 2.87
N THR A 236 -1.78 -3.97 1.75
CA THR A 236 -0.75 -3.45 0.85
C THR A 236 -0.97 -1.96 0.55
N ALA A 237 -1.81 -1.26 1.35
CA ALA A 237 -2.15 0.14 1.10
C ALA A 237 -1.24 1.11 1.88
N ARG A 238 -1.64 1.50 3.13
CA ARG A 238 -0.88 2.38 4.02
C ARG A 238 -1.07 1.92 5.47
N GLY A 239 0.00 1.80 6.25
CA GLY A 239 -0.03 1.19 7.59
C GLY A 239 -1.16 1.68 8.47
N LYS A 240 -1.32 2.99 8.62
CA LYS A 240 -2.35 3.61 9.46
C LYS A 240 -3.82 3.39 9.04
N VAL A 241 -4.08 2.64 7.97
CA VAL A 241 -5.45 2.19 7.64
C VAL A 241 -5.92 1.14 8.65
N ILE A 242 -4.99 0.41 9.25
CA ILE A 242 -5.26 -0.55 10.33
C ILE A 242 -4.70 0.01 11.64
N ASP A 243 -5.40 -0.25 12.72
CA ASP A 243 -4.89 -0.12 14.08
C ASP A 243 -4.03 -1.36 14.38
N ASP A 244 -2.71 -1.21 14.35
CA ASP A 244 -1.76 -2.30 14.55
C ASP A 244 -1.91 -2.96 15.93
N TYR A 245 -2.26 -2.19 16.98
CA TYR A 245 -2.49 -2.74 18.33
C TYR A 245 -3.73 -3.63 18.37
N ALA A 246 -4.82 -3.19 17.72
CA ALA A 246 -6.05 -3.98 17.60
C ALA A 246 -5.80 -5.27 16.82
N LEU A 247 -5.04 -5.20 15.71
CA LEU A 247 -4.69 -6.37 14.91
C LEU A 247 -3.83 -7.36 15.69
N VAL A 248 -2.80 -6.88 16.39
CA VAL A 248 -1.92 -7.74 17.22
C VAL A 248 -2.72 -8.44 18.33
N ALA A 249 -3.64 -7.72 18.99
CA ALA A 249 -4.52 -8.33 20.00
C ALA A 249 -5.40 -9.41 19.37
N ALA A 250 -6.03 -9.12 18.22
CA ALA A 250 -6.89 -10.07 17.53
C ALA A 250 -6.16 -11.35 17.10
N LEU A 251 -4.93 -11.22 16.61
CA LEU A 251 -4.11 -12.37 16.23
C LEU A 251 -3.70 -13.23 17.45
N LYS A 252 -3.31 -12.59 18.55
CA LYS A 252 -2.96 -13.30 19.80
C LYS A 252 -4.15 -14.04 20.40
N GLU A 253 -5.35 -13.47 20.31
CA GLU A 253 -6.59 -14.06 20.81
C GLU A 253 -7.24 -15.05 19.83
N GLY A 254 -6.70 -15.17 18.61
CA GLY A 254 -7.26 -16.00 17.55
C GLY A 254 -8.65 -15.57 17.11
N ARG A 255 -8.91 -14.24 17.09
CA ARG A 255 -10.18 -13.67 16.60
C ARG A 255 -10.29 -13.74 15.08
N ILE A 256 -9.15 -13.73 14.38
CA ILE A 256 -9.02 -14.02 12.95
C ILE A 256 -7.93 -15.08 12.73
N ALA A 257 -7.92 -15.74 11.59
CA ALA A 257 -6.97 -16.82 11.29
C ALA A 257 -5.55 -16.32 11.04
N GLY A 258 -5.39 -15.10 10.50
CA GLY A 258 -4.08 -14.54 10.23
C GLY A 258 -4.14 -13.19 9.52
N ALA A 259 -2.98 -12.60 9.33
CA ALA A 259 -2.80 -11.40 8.53
C ALA A 259 -1.51 -11.49 7.71
N ALA A 260 -1.47 -10.74 6.59
CA ALA A 260 -0.26 -10.51 5.82
C ALA A 260 -0.17 -9.03 5.45
N LEU A 261 0.93 -8.39 5.85
CA LEU A 261 1.12 -6.95 5.78
C LEU A 261 2.39 -6.64 4.97
N ASP A 262 2.29 -5.67 4.07
CA ASP A 262 3.42 -5.07 3.33
C ASP A 262 3.77 -3.69 3.90
N VAL A 263 2.88 -3.13 4.72
CA VAL A 263 2.97 -1.79 5.30
C VAL A 263 2.59 -1.84 6.79
N TYR A 264 3.14 -0.92 7.57
CA TYR A 264 2.96 -0.84 9.02
C TYR A 264 2.68 0.60 9.44
N GLU A 265 2.09 0.81 10.63
CA GLU A 265 1.84 2.14 11.16
C GLU A 265 3.14 2.91 11.38
N ASP A 266 4.13 2.25 11.98
CA ASP A 266 5.48 2.76 12.19
C ASP A 266 6.45 2.05 11.24
N GLU A 267 7.00 2.80 10.28
CA GLU A 267 8.00 2.35 9.31
C GLU A 267 9.24 3.24 9.39
N PRO A 268 10.42 2.69 9.35
CA PRO A 268 10.91 1.32 9.49
C PRO A 268 10.92 0.82 10.90
#